data_a55d4da6c815aaad0efa69b73f820775
#
_entry.id   a55d4da6c815aaad0efa69b73f820775
#
_cell.length_a   1.000
_cell.length_b   1.000
_cell.length_c   1.000
_cell.angle_alpha   90.00
_cell.angle_beta   90.00
_cell.angle_gamma   90.00
#
_symmetry.space_group_name_H-M   'P 1'
#
loop_
_entity.id
_entity.type
_entity.pdbx_description
1 polymer ?
#
loop_
_entity_poly.entity_id
_entity_poly.type
_entity_poly.pdbx_seq_one_letter_code
_entity_poly.pdbx_strand_id
1 'polypeptide(L)'
;QQLYVCARLVSFLREVEKEDGIQPGKSVMIVPTAIGASMNEGSRLWEPENMDINRRFPGDPAGSTTERITDALLERVKNYRYGVQLTSFYQPGSFVPHVRMMDTGRQNPDLGCEFGLPYVYVRTPRDYDQTTLNYNWQLCGTQAYSLYAGKTREIDEAAADQSLRAIVRFLNSRGVIRSETAPGHASAIITNADMTSVSATSAGLLRRVKFAGA
;
A
#
# COMPACT_ATOMS: atom_id res chain seq x y z
N GLN A 1 4.13 2.47 -11.30
CA GLN A 1 2.67 2.57 -11.11
C GLN A 1 2.32 3.36 -9.86
N GLN A 2 2.96 3.13 -8.69
CA GLN A 2 2.62 3.77 -7.42
C GLN A 2 2.72 5.31 -7.50
N LEU A 3 3.81 5.83 -8.09
CA LEU A 3 3.98 7.26 -8.29
C LEU A 3 2.88 7.85 -9.22
N TYR A 4 2.49 7.12 -10.25
CA TYR A 4 1.39 7.50 -11.14
C TYR A 4 0.06 7.60 -10.40
N VAL A 5 -0.25 6.65 -9.53
CA VAL A 5 -1.44 6.70 -8.65
C VAL A 5 -1.36 7.90 -7.69
N CYS A 6 -0.20 8.14 -7.07
CA CYS A 6 0.00 9.31 -6.20
C CYS A 6 -0.22 10.63 -6.94
N ALA A 7 0.31 10.77 -8.16
CA ALA A 7 0.13 11.98 -8.94
C ALA A 7 -1.36 12.24 -9.27
N ARG A 8 -2.08 11.20 -9.70
CA ARG A 8 -3.53 11.29 -9.96
C ARG A 8 -4.32 11.59 -8.69
N LEU A 9 -3.95 10.99 -7.56
CA LEU A 9 -4.60 11.27 -6.28
C LEU A 9 -4.39 12.71 -5.84
N VAL A 10 -3.17 13.26 -6.00
CA VAL A 10 -2.90 14.68 -5.71
C VAL A 10 -3.77 15.59 -6.58
N SER A 11 -3.83 15.32 -7.89
CA SER A 11 -4.67 16.10 -8.79
C SER A 11 -6.14 16.05 -8.39
N PHE A 12 -6.66 14.85 -8.09
CA PHE A 12 -8.03 14.66 -7.63
C PHE A 12 -8.31 15.42 -6.32
N LEU A 13 -7.45 15.30 -5.31
CA LEU A 13 -7.64 15.96 -4.03
C LEU A 13 -7.58 17.48 -4.12
N ARG A 14 -6.78 18.03 -5.05
CA ARG A 14 -6.77 19.48 -5.33
C ARG A 14 -8.09 19.97 -5.91
N GLU A 15 -8.75 19.18 -6.75
CA GLU A 15 -10.09 19.56 -7.24
C GLU A 15 -11.12 19.45 -6.11
N VAL A 16 -11.09 18.39 -5.32
CA VAL A 16 -11.95 18.25 -4.14
C VAL A 16 -11.76 19.41 -3.15
N GLU A 17 -10.53 19.87 -2.94
CA GLU A 17 -10.22 21.03 -2.08
C GLU A 17 -10.82 22.32 -2.62
N LYS A 18 -10.75 22.58 -3.94
CA LYS A 18 -11.36 23.75 -4.57
C LYS A 18 -12.90 23.80 -4.42
N GLU A 19 -13.52 22.63 -4.29
CA GLU A 19 -14.97 22.45 -4.12
C GLU A 19 -15.37 22.36 -2.63
N ASP A 20 -14.48 22.75 -1.71
CA ASP A 20 -14.70 22.62 -0.26
C ASP A 20 -15.07 21.19 0.17
N GLY A 21 -14.61 20.20 -0.58
CA GLY A 21 -14.93 18.79 -0.32
C GLY A 21 -14.05 18.13 0.74
N ILE A 22 -12.93 18.73 1.15
CA ILE A 22 -12.15 18.25 2.30
C ILE A 22 -12.87 18.66 3.58
N GLN A 23 -13.15 17.69 4.45
CA GLN A 23 -13.95 17.94 5.64
C GLN A 23 -13.17 18.75 6.69
N PRO A 24 -13.82 19.66 7.43
CA PRO A 24 -13.18 20.48 8.45
C PRO A 24 -12.38 19.65 9.46
N GLY A 25 -11.15 20.08 9.75
CA GLY A 25 -10.25 19.40 10.66
C GLY A 25 -9.65 18.10 10.13
N LYS A 26 -9.86 17.78 8.86
CA LYS A 26 -9.23 16.64 8.18
C LYS A 26 -8.07 17.10 7.31
N SER A 27 -7.09 16.22 7.12
CA SER A 27 -5.95 16.44 6.24
C SER A 27 -5.50 15.13 5.61
N VAL A 28 -4.92 15.23 4.43
CA VAL A 28 -4.30 14.10 3.72
C VAL A 28 -2.85 14.45 3.44
N MET A 29 -1.93 13.63 3.91
CA MET A 29 -0.51 13.71 3.56
C MET A 29 -0.20 12.67 2.49
N ILE A 30 0.48 13.06 1.45
CA ILE A 30 0.97 12.16 0.39
C ILE A 30 2.50 12.23 0.36
N VAL A 31 3.15 11.09 0.53
CA VAL A 31 4.58 10.90 0.37
C VAL A 31 4.80 10.09 -0.91
N PRO A 32 5.12 10.73 -2.04
CA PRO A 32 5.20 10.04 -3.33
C PRO A 32 6.32 8.98 -3.39
N THR A 33 7.43 9.29 -2.74
CA THR A 33 8.58 8.39 -2.63
C THR A 33 9.35 8.67 -1.35
N ALA A 34 9.86 7.63 -0.71
CA ALA A 34 10.73 7.78 0.45
C ALA A 34 12.18 8.07 0.04
N ILE A 35 12.65 7.51 -1.08
CA ILE A 35 14.00 7.72 -1.64
C ILE A 35 13.90 7.96 -3.15
N GLY A 36 13.93 9.23 -3.55
CA GLY A 36 13.84 9.62 -4.95
C GLY A 36 15.02 9.12 -5.81
N ALA A 37 16.22 9.05 -5.26
CA ALA A 37 17.40 8.58 -5.98
C ALA A 37 17.21 7.13 -6.47
N SER A 38 16.84 6.19 -5.60
CA SER A 38 16.59 4.79 -5.98
C SER A 38 15.53 4.65 -7.06
N MET A 39 14.53 5.52 -7.05
CA MET A 39 13.49 5.53 -8.08
C MET A 39 14.05 5.95 -9.44
N ASN A 40 14.92 6.95 -9.49
CA ASN A 40 15.57 7.41 -10.73
C ASN A 40 16.46 6.33 -11.35
N GLU A 41 17.08 5.52 -10.51
CA GLU A 41 17.94 4.41 -10.92
C GLU A 41 17.15 3.12 -11.23
N GLY A 42 15.84 3.12 -10.96
CA GLY A 42 15.01 1.93 -11.09
C GLY A 42 15.36 0.84 -10.09
N SER A 43 16.07 1.18 -9.01
CA SER A 43 16.50 0.27 -7.97
C SER A 43 15.47 0.19 -6.84
N ARG A 44 15.31 -1.00 -6.28
CA ARG A 44 14.55 -1.20 -5.05
C ARG A 44 15.39 -0.83 -3.82
N LEU A 45 16.70 -0.98 -3.90
CA LEU A 45 17.61 -0.77 -2.79
C LEU A 45 18.13 0.66 -2.78
N TRP A 46 18.39 1.17 -1.59
CA TRP A 46 19.23 2.34 -1.42
C TRP A 46 20.68 1.95 -1.70
N GLU A 47 21.18 2.35 -2.87
CA GLU A 47 22.43 1.86 -3.42
C GLU A 47 23.64 2.06 -2.49
N PRO A 48 23.83 3.23 -1.84
CA PRO A 48 25.00 3.45 -0.98
C PRO A 48 25.13 2.45 0.18
N GLU A 49 24.02 1.90 0.66
CA GLU A 49 23.99 0.93 1.76
C GLU A 49 23.53 -0.47 1.29
N ASN A 50 23.18 -0.61 0.01
CA ASN A 50 22.58 -1.82 -0.58
C ASN A 50 21.38 -2.34 0.25
N MET A 51 20.51 -1.45 0.69
CA MET A 51 19.49 -1.72 1.69
C MET A 51 18.09 -1.40 1.19
N ASP A 52 17.15 -2.33 1.44
CA ASP A 52 15.72 -2.08 1.26
C ASP A 52 15.17 -1.27 2.44
N ILE A 53 14.74 -0.04 2.18
CA ILE A 53 14.18 0.86 3.19
C ILE A 53 12.98 0.23 3.92
N ASN A 54 12.14 -0.55 3.23
CA ASN A 54 11.00 -1.22 3.86
C ASN A 54 11.40 -2.46 4.67
N ARG A 55 12.67 -2.55 5.06
CA ARG A 55 13.24 -3.56 5.97
C ARG A 55 14.04 -2.91 7.10
N ARG A 56 13.82 -1.62 7.36
CA ARG A 56 14.57 -0.87 8.37
C ARG A 56 13.67 -0.09 9.34
N PHE A 57 12.34 -0.29 9.27
CA PHE A 57 11.46 0.28 10.28
C PHE A 57 11.56 -0.49 11.61
N PRO A 58 11.42 0.21 12.77
CA PRO A 58 11.00 1.62 12.93
C PRO A 58 12.08 2.64 12.55
N GLY A 59 13.34 2.25 12.37
CA GLY A 59 14.47 3.13 12.18
C GLY A 59 15.21 3.44 13.48
N ASP A 60 16.28 4.23 13.35
CA ASP A 60 17.08 4.75 14.46
C ASP A 60 17.65 6.13 14.05
N PRO A 61 17.38 7.22 14.78
CA PRO A 61 17.90 8.56 14.47
C PRO A 61 19.41 8.66 14.60
N ALA A 62 20.08 7.74 15.32
CA ALA A 62 21.53 7.65 15.46
C ALA A 62 22.16 6.57 14.56
N GLY A 63 21.34 5.83 13.81
CA GLY A 63 21.77 4.72 12.97
C GLY A 63 22.33 5.12 11.61
N SER A 64 22.38 4.15 10.70
CA SER A 64 22.76 4.32 9.30
C SER A 64 21.85 5.33 8.57
N THR A 65 22.23 5.75 7.37
CA THR A 65 21.40 6.67 6.58
C THR A 65 20.01 6.11 6.33
N THR A 66 19.91 4.81 6.01
CA THR A 66 18.61 4.16 5.81
C THR A 66 17.75 4.17 7.07
N GLU A 67 18.35 3.88 8.24
CA GLU A 67 17.65 3.88 9.52
C GLU A 67 17.18 5.28 9.92
N ARG A 68 17.95 6.31 9.66
CA ARG A 68 17.58 7.71 9.88
C ARG A 68 16.44 8.16 8.97
N ILE A 69 16.43 7.70 7.71
CA ILE A 69 15.34 7.98 6.78
C ILE A 69 14.04 7.31 7.24
N THR A 70 14.09 6.04 7.67
CA THR A 70 12.92 5.31 8.13
C THR A 70 12.36 5.86 9.43
N ASP A 71 13.23 6.23 10.37
CA ASP A 71 12.84 6.93 11.60
C ASP A 71 12.11 8.25 11.28
N ALA A 72 12.75 9.12 10.49
CA ALA A 72 12.16 10.41 10.12
C ALA A 72 10.83 10.26 9.37
N LEU A 73 10.69 9.24 8.52
CA LEU A 73 9.44 8.96 7.83
C LEU A 73 8.36 8.48 8.80
N LEU A 74 8.67 7.52 9.67
CA LEU A 74 7.72 7.00 10.65
C LEU A 74 7.25 8.10 11.60
N GLU A 75 8.16 8.93 12.10
CA GLU A 75 7.83 10.08 12.96
C GLU A 75 6.84 11.05 12.31
N ARG A 76 6.95 11.25 11.00
CA ARG A 76 6.03 12.12 10.24
C ARG A 76 4.64 11.51 10.08
N VAL A 77 4.54 10.19 9.93
CA VAL A 77 3.28 9.53 9.55
C VAL A 77 2.57 8.81 10.70
N LYS A 78 3.24 8.51 11.82
CA LYS A 78 2.69 7.72 12.93
C LYS A 78 1.48 8.32 13.64
N ASN A 79 1.28 9.64 13.54
CA ASN A 79 0.16 10.33 14.18
C ASN A 79 -1.11 10.39 13.31
N TYR A 80 -1.05 9.88 12.09
CA TYR A 80 -2.23 9.76 11.25
C TYR A 80 -3.05 8.55 11.67
N ARG A 81 -4.38 8.73 11.77
CA ARG A 81 -5.31 7.66 12.15
C ARG A 81 -5.34 6.52 11.14
N TYR A 82 -5.19 6.85 9.86
CA TYR A 82 -5.19 5.92 8.73
C TYR A 82 -3.93 6.07 7.91
N GLY A 83 -3.36 4.96 7.47
CA GLY A 83 -2.20 4.92 6.62
C GLY A 83 -2.42 3.99 5.43
N VAL A 84 -2.09 4.46 4.24
CA VAL A 84 -2.19 3.68 3.00
C VAL A 84 -0.84 3.63 2.32
N GLN A 85 -0.27 2.45 2.18
CA GLN A 85 0.97 2.20 1.46
C GLN A 85 0.65 1.59 0.10
N LEU A 86 0.98 2.26 -1.00
CA LEU A 86 0.94 1.68 -2.33
C LEU A 86 2.13 0.75 -2.50
N THR A 87 1.88 -0.50 -2.80
CA THR A 87 2.88 -1.57 -2.77
C THR A 87 2.88 -2.36 -4.06
N SER A 88 4.06 -2.85 -4.45
CA SER A 88 4.20 -3.87 -5.49
C SER A 88 5.12 -4.99 -4.99
N PHE A 89 5.12 -6.11 -5.71
CA PHE A 89 6.11 -7.13 -5.48
C PHE A 89 7.40 -6.81 -6.25
N TYR A 90 8.51 -7.37 -5.78
CA TYR A 90 9.82 -7.23 -6.44
C TYR A 90 10.05 -8.23 -7.57
N GLN A 91 9.20 -9.24 -7.68
CA GLN A 91 9.23 -10.18 -8.80
C GLN A 91 8.19 -9.81 -9.86
N PRO A 92 8.47 -10.07 -11.14
CA PRO A 92 7.47 -9.85 -12.18
C PRO A 92 6.21 -10.66 -11.92
N GLY A 93 5.06 -10.02 -12.08
CA GLY A 93 3.77 -10.68 -11.87
C GLY A 93 2.63 -9.72 -12.12
N SER A 94 1.43 -10.27 -12.06
CA SER A 94 0.17 -9.54 -12.07
C SER A 94 -0.65 -10.01 -10.89
N PHE A 95 -1.25 -9.08 -10.18
CA PHE A 95 -1.90 -9.33 -8.91
C PHE A 95 -3.37 -8.95 -8.99
N VAL A 96 -4.22 -9.78 -8.41
CA VAL A 96 -5.59 -9.37 -8.11
C VAL A 96 -5.52 -8.18 -7.16
N PRO A 97 -6.24 -7.08 -7.44
CA PRO A 97 -6.28 -5.95 -6.54
C PRO A 97 -6.80 -6.35 -5.16
N HIS A 98 -6.04 -6.03 -4.12
CA HIS A 98 -6.40 -6.35 -2.76
C HIS A 98 -5.78 -5.37 -1.76
N VAL A 99 -6.42 -5.29 -0.60
CA VAL A 99 -5.85 -4.66 0.59
C VAL A 99 -5.12 -5.73 1.39
N ARG A 100 -3.94 -5.44 1.89
CA ARG A 100 -3.25 -6.29 2.84
C ARG A 100 -2.92 -5.54 4.12
N MET A 101 -3.04 -6.21 5.23
CA MET A 101 -2.60 -5.76 6.54
C MET A 101 -1.90 -6.88 7.29
N MET A 102 -1.09 -6.55 8.28
CA MET A 102 -0.47 -7.53 9.15
C MET A 102 -1.38 -7.86 10.33
N ASP A 103 -1.41 -9.12 10.73
CA ASP A 103 -2.08 -9.57 11.95
C ASP A 103 -1.21 -9.24 13.17
N THR A 104 -1.37 -8.04 13.68
CA THR A 104 -0.66 -7.54 14.87
C THR A 104 -1.54 -7.52 16.11
N GLY A 105 -2.79 -7.97 16.01
CA GLY A 105 -3.82 -7.79 17.03
C GLY A 105 -4.41 -6.37 17.08
N ARG A 106 -3.95 -5.44 16.22
CA ARG A 106 -4.40 -4.05 16.14
C ARG A 106 -5.06 -3.69 14.80
N GLN A 107 -5.07 -4.63 13.86
CA GLN A 107 -5.68 -4.45 12.55
C GLN A 107 -7.21 -4.43 12.63
N ASN A 108 -7.82 -3.74 11.69
CA ASN A 108 -9.27 -3.76 11.50
C ASN A 108 -9.60 -4.13 10.04
N PRO A 109 -9.88 -5.42 9.76
CA PRO A 109 -10.19 -5.89 8.41
C PRO A 109 -11.48 -5.29 7.84
N ASP A 110 -12.48 -5.05 8.68
CA ASP A 110 -13.77 -4.48 8.23
C ASP A 110 -13.57 -3.09 7.62
N LEU A 111 -12.72 -2.26 8.23
CA LEU A 111 -12.33 -0.99 7.62
C LEU A 111 -11.56 -1.18 6.31
N GLY A 112 -10.83 -2.28 6.17
CA GLY A 112 -10.17 -2.67 4.92
C GLY A 112 -11.16 -2.94 3.80
N CYS A 113 -12.36 -3.44 4.11
CA CYS A 113 -13.41 -3.69 3.12
C CYS A 113 -13.95 -2.40 2.49
N GLU A 114 -13.82 -1.26 3.16
CA GLU A 114 -14.29 0.04 2.66
C GLU A 114 -13.51 0.57 1.46
N PHE A 115 -12.34 0.00 1.17
CA PHE A 115 -11.66 0.26 -0.09
C PHE A 115 -12.44 -0.30 -1.30
N GLY A 116 -13.33 -1.28 -1.08
CA GLY A 116 -14.13 -1.91 -2.14
C GLY A 116 -13.26 -2.65 -3.15
N LEU A 117 -12.15 -3.24 -2.74
CA LEU A 117 -11.35 -4.17 -3.52
C LEU A 117 -11.82 -5.61 -3.28
N PRO A 118 -11.60 -6.55 -4.20
CA PRO A 118 -12.13 -7.91 -4.09
C PRO A 118 -11.76 -8.62 -2.79
N TYR A 119 -10.53 -8.40 -2.29
CA TYR A 119 -10.03 -9.09 -1.10
C TYR A 119 -9.38 -8.16 -0.10
N VAL A 120 -9.56 -8.49 1.18
CA VAL A 120 -8.78 -7.97 2.31
C VAL A 120 -7.99 -9.13 2.89
N TYR A 121 -6.66 -9.10 2.73
CA TYR A 121 -5.77 -10.15 3.19
C TYR A 121 -5.15 -9.79 4.53
N VAL A 122 -5.54 -10.50 5.58
CA VAL A 122 -4.92 -10.41 6.91
C VAL A 122 -3.80 -11.44 6.97
N ARG A 123 -2.57 -10.96 6.97
CA ARG A 123 -1.38 -11.80 6.89
C ARG A 123 -0.73 -11.97 8.24
N THR A 124 -0.51 -13.21 8.66
CA THR A 124 0.36 -13.53 9.80
C THR A 124 1.78 -13.03 9.52
N PRO A 125 2.33 -12.11 10.34
CA PRO A 125 3.65 -11.57 10.11
C PRO A 125 4.74 -12.64 10.33
N ARG A 126 5.76 -12.60 9.49
CA ARG A 126 7.01 -13.34 9.68
C ARG A 126 8.05 -12.39 10.27
N ASP A 127 9.18 -12.90 10.76
CA ASP A 127 10.22 -12.07 11.40
C ASP A 127 10.64 -10.87 10.54
N TYR A 128 10.85 -11.09 9.24
CA TYR A 128 11.23 -10.02 8.31
C TYR A 128 10.08 -9.02 8.00
N ASP A 129 8.85 -9.31 8.36
CA ASP A 129 7.73 -8.37 8.20
C ASP A 129 7.71 -7.34 9.34
N GLN A 130 8.33 -7.67 10.50
CA GLN A 130 8.39 -6.79 11.67
C GLN A 130 9.20 -5.52 11.41
N THR A 131 10.03 -5.51 10.38
CA THR A 131 10.83 -4.34 9.96
C THR A 131 10.19 -3.56 8.81
N THR A 132 8.91 -3.81 8.49
CA THR A 132 8.19 -3.06 7.45
C THR A 132 7.47 -1.83 8.01
N LEU A 133 7.22 -0.84 7.15
CA LEU A 133 6.40 0.32 7.51
C LEU A 133 5.02 -0.10 7.99
N ASN A 134 4.32 -0.96 7.26
CA ASN A 134 2.95 -1.37 7.59
C ASN A 134 2.85 -1.95 9.01
N TYR A 135 3.78 -2.84 9.38
CA TYR A 135 3.83 -3.45 10.71
C TYR A 135 4.06 -2.40 11.81
N ASN A 136 5.11 -1.60 11.67
CA ASN A 136 5.48 -0.59 12.67
C ASN A 136 4.43 0.53 12.77
N TRP A 137 3.80 0.87 11.65
CA TRP A 137 2.71 1.85 11.63
C TRP A 137 1.50 1.38 12.45
N GLN A 138 1.13 0.09 12.34
CA GLN A 138 0.10 -0.51 13.19
C GLN A 138 0.50 -0.50 14.67
N LEU A 139 1.78 -0.78 14.99
CA LEU A 139 2.25 -0.72 16.39
C LEU A 139 2.14 0.69 16.98
N CYS A 140 2.27 1.73 16.17
CA CYS A 140 2.03 3.11 16.56
C CYS A 140 0.53 3.46 16.72
N GLY A 141 -0.39 2.54 16.40
CA GLY A 141 -1.84 2.75 16.52
C GLY A 141 -2.52 3.24 15.25
N THR A 142 -1.79 3.42 14.14
CA THR A 142 -2.36 3.73 12.83
C THR A 142 -3.04 2.50 12.23
N GLN A 143 -4.24 2.66 11.70
CA GLN A 143 -4.86 1.64 10.87
C GLN A 143 -4.18 1.64 9.50
N ALA A 144 -3.19 0.76 9.34
CA ALA A 144 -2.29 0.75 8.18
C ALA A 144 -2.67 -0.34 7.18
N TYR A 145 -2.79 0.06 5.93
CA TYR A 145 -3.20 -0.78 4.81
C TYR A 145 -2.15 -0.72 3.70
N SER A 146 -1.86 -1.86 3.08
CA SER A 146 -1.05 -1.94 1.86
C SER A 146 -1.94 -2.31 0.68
N LEU A 147 -1.98 -1.47 -0.35
CA LEU A 147 -2.72 -1.74 -1.58
C LEU A 147 -1.80 -2.37 -2.62
N TYR A 148 -2.25 -3.48 -3.16
CA TYR A 148 -1.61 -4.21 -4.26
C TYR A 148 -2.55 -4.25 -5.46
N ALA A 149 -2.07 -3.89 -6.63
CA ALA A 149 -2.85 -3.97 -7.86
C ALA A 149 -1.96 -4.01 -9.10
N GLY A 150 -2.41 -4.73 -10.12
CA GLY A 150 -1.82 -4.72 -11.45
C GLY A 150 -0.45 -5.38 -11.55
N LYS A 151 0.39 -4.84 -12.42
CA LYS A 151 1.69 -5.39 -12.79
C LYS A 151 2.82 -4.71 -12.03
N THR A 152 3.93 -5.45 -11.84
CA THR A 152 5.09 -4.95 -11.07
C THR A 152 5.95 -3.96 -11.88
N ARG A 153 6.14 -4.19 -13.17
CA ARG A 153 7.13 -3.47 -14.00
C ARG A 153 6.53 -2.47 -15.00
N GLU A 154 5.23 -2.44 -15.12
CA GLU A 154 4.51 -1.62 -16.08
C GLU A 154 3.50 -0.72 -15.38
N ILE A 155 3.15 0.39 -15.99
CA ILE A 155 1.97 1.13 -15.61
C ILE A 155 0.78 0.42 -16.22
N ASP A 156 -0.04 -0.17 -15.36
CA ASP A 156 -1.34 -0.73 -15.71
C ASP A 156 -2.38 0.31 -15.33
N GLU A 157 -2.87 1.04 -16.33
CA GLU A 157 -3.79 2.16 -16.10
C GLU A 157 -5.11 1.73 -15.44
N ALA A 158 -5.62 0.54 -15.82
CA ALA A 158 -6.85 0.02 -15.22
C ALA A 158 -6.65 -0.29 -13.72
N ALA A 159 -5.53 -0.93 -13.36
CA ALA A 159 -5.19 -1.22 -11.99
C ALA A 159 -4.85 0.05 -11.19
N ALA A 160 -4.25 1.05 -11.83
CA ALA A 160 -3.98 2.35 -11.22
C ALA A 160 -5.28 3.10 -10.94
N ASP A 161 -6.22 3.11 -11.88
CA ASP A 161 -7.55 3.71 -11.69
C ASP A 161 -8.33 3.00 -10.58
N GLN A 162 -8.29 1.67 -10.54
CA GLN A 162 -8.92 0.90 -9.47
C GLN A 162 -8.32 1.21 -8.10
N SER A 163 -7.00 1.38 -8.00
CA SER A 163 -6.33 1.79 -6.76
C SER A 163 -6.74 3.19 -6.33
N LEU A 164 -6.79 4.13 -7.27
CA LEU A 164 -7.24 5.50 -7.01
C LEU A 164 -8.68 5.51 -6.47
N ARG A 165 -9.61 4.85 -7.17
CA ARG A 165 -11.02 4.76 -6.75
C ARG A 165 -11.15 4.10 -5.38
N ALA A 166 -10.35 3.08 -5.07
CA ALA A 166 -10.35 2.43 -3.77
C ALA A 166 -9.96 3.41 -2.66
N ILE A 167 -8.89 4.21 -2.86
CA ILE A 167 -8.46 5.21 -1.89
C ILE A 167 -9.54 6.30 -1.72
N VAL A 168 -10.12 6.77 -2.81
CA VAL A 168 -11.18 7.80 -2.78
C VAL A 168 -12.42 7.28 -2.01
N ARG A 169 -12.87 6.04 -2.27
CA ARG A 169 -13.94 5.41 -1.49
C ARG A 169 -13.63 5.38 0.00
N PHE A 170 -12.43 4.94 0.36
CA PHE A 170 -12.01 4.88 1.75
C PHE A 170 -11.97 6.25 2.41
N LEU A 171 -11.39 7.26 1.77
CA LEU A 171 -11.37 8.64 2.29
C LEU A 171 -12.78 9.20 2.50
N ASN A 172 -13.69 8.92 1.55
CA ASN A 172 -15.08 9.35 1.62
C ASN A 172 -15.85 8.64 2.75
N SER A 173 -15.70 7.30 2.88
CA SER A 173 -16.32 6.51 3.95
C SER A 173 -15.81 6.90 5.34
N ARG A 174 -14.57 7.36 5.44
CA ARG A 174 -13.99 7.87 6.71
C ARG A 174 -14.33 9.32 7.00
N GLY A 175 -15.13 9.97 6.15
CA GLY A 175 -15.48 11.36 6.30
C GLY A 175 -14.25 12.29 6.25
N VAL A 176 -13.25 11.94 5.46
CA VAL A 176 -12.09 12.80 5.20
C VAL A 176 -12.38 13.75 4.05
N ILE A 177 -13.03 13.23 3.03
CA ILE A 177 -13.50 14.01 1.87
C ILE A 177 -15.01 13.79 1.65
N ARG A 178 -15.61 14.67 0.88
CA ARG A 178 -16.96 14.51 0.33
C ARG A 178 -16.84 14.55 -1.19
N SER A 179 -17.02 13.40 -1.83
CA SER A 179 -17.04 13.28 -3.28
C SER A 179 -17.96 12.14 -3.71
N GLU A 180 -18.42 12.18 -4.96
CA GLU A 180 -19.13 11.05 -5.53
C GLU A 180 -18.16 9.87 -5.72
N THR A 181 -18.62 8.67 -5.36
CA THR A 181 -17.84 7.45 -5.49
C THR A 181 -18.65 6.34 -6.13
N ALA A 182 -18.08 5.69 -7.13
CA ALA A 182 -18.69 4.48 -7.69
C ALA A 182 -18.65 3.33 -6.66
N PRO A 183 -19.63 2.44 -6.64
CA PRO A 183 -19.63 1.25 -5.81
C PRO A 183 -18.35 0.43 -5.99
N GLY A 184 -17.88 -0.17 -4.90
CA GLY A 184 -16.78 -1.13 -4.90
C GLY A 184 -17.29 -2.58 -4.89
N HIS A 185 -16.36 -3.52 -4.80
CA HIS A 185 -16.66 -4.92 -4.55
C HIS A 185 -17.08 -5.13 -3.09
N ALA A 186 -17.96 -6.10 -2.85
CA ALA A 186 -18.09 -6.71 -1.54
C ALA A 186 -16.82 -7.53 -1.28
N SER A 187 -15.96 -7.02 -0.41
CA SER A 187 -14.64 -7.64 -0.17
C SER A 187 -14.77 -8.94 0.62
N ALA A 188 -14.04 -9.97 0.23
CA ALA A 188 -13.83 -11.15 1.05
C ALA A 188 -12.61 -10.95 1.94
N ILE A 189 -12.75 -11.17 3.25
CA ILE A 189 -11.63 -11.20 4.19
C ILE A 189 -11.00 -12.58 4.11
N ILE A 190 -9.70 -12.64 3.82
CA ILE A 190 -8.92 -13.87 3.71
C ILE A 190 -7.70 -13.80 4.63
N THR A 191 -7.24 -14.96 5.07
CA THR A 191 -6.10 -15.16 5.96
C THR A 191 -5.05 -16.08 5.32
N ASN A 192 -3.99 -16.37 6.04
CA ASN A 192 -3.02 -17.37 5.60
C ASN A 192 -3.63 -18.77 5.43
N ALA A 193 -4.68 -19.10 6.19
CA ALA A 193 -5.36 -20.40 6.10
C ALA A 193 -6.11 -20.58 4.77
N ASP A 194 -6.53 -19.50 4.15
CA ASP A 194 -7.27 -19.50 2.88
C ASP A 194 -6.33 -19.52 1.66
N MET A 195 -5.01 -19.56 1.89
CA MET A 195 -3.99 -19.47 0.83
C MET A 195 -3.37 -20.82 0.56
N THR A 196 -3.33 -21.22 -0.70
CA THR A 196 -2.62 -22.43 -1.15
C THR A 196 -1.46 -22.04 -2.07
N SER A 197 -0.29 -22.59 -1.79
CA SER A 197 0.87 -22.43 -2.68
C SER A 197 0.88 -23.51 -3.73
N VAL A 198 0.97 -23.10 -4.98
CA VAL A 198 1.17 -24.00 -6.12
C VAL A 198 2.60 -23.82 -6.62
N SER A 199 3.37 -24.90 -6.58
CA SER A 199 4.76 -24.91 -7.04
C SER A 199 4.89 -25.69 -8.33
N ALA A 200 5.83 -25.27 -9.19
CA ALA A 200 6.20 -26.04 -10.36
C ALA A 200 6.90 -27.35 -9.90
N THR A 201 6.57 -28.46 -10.55
CA THR A 201 7.18 -29.77 -10.28
C THR A 201 8.50 -29.98 -11.01
N SER A 202 8.82 -29.11 -11.96
CA SER A 202 10.05 -29.13 -12.74
C SER A 202 10.43 -27.71 -13.19
N ALA A 203 11.68 -27.53 -13.59
CA ALA A 203 12.11 -26.29 -14.24
C ALA A 203 11.40 -26.09 -15.58
N GLY A 204 11.04 -24.86 -15.92
CA GLY A 204 10.36 -24.54 -17.15
C GLY A 204 9.90 -23.09 -17.23
N LEU A 205 9.24 -22.77 -18.34
CA LEU A 205 8.62 -21.47 -18.56
C LEU A 205 7.15 -21.50 -18.11
N LEU A 206 6.80 -20.65 -17.14
CA LEU A 206 5.40 -20.48 -16.74
C LEU A 206 4.63 -19.71 -17.81
N ARG A 207 3.65 -20.37 -18.43
CA ARG A 207 2.68 -19.72 -19.32
C ARG A 207 1.33 -19.62 -18.62
N ARG A 208 0.87 -18.41 -18.41
CA ARG A 208 -0.45 -18.16 -17.85
C ARG A 208 -1.54 -18.33 -18.92
N VAL A 209 -2.58 -19.08 -18.59
CA VAL A 209 -3.72 -19.33 -19.48
C VAL A 209 -4.91 -18.42 -19.15
N LYS A 210 -5.08 -18.04 -17.87
CA LYS A 210 -6.09 -17.10 -17.42
C LYS A 210 -5.46 -15.93 -16.67
N PHE A 211 -6.11 -14.78 -16.71
CA PHE A 211 -5.69 -13.62 -15.91
C PHE A 211 -6.00 -13.83 -14.43
N ALA A 212 -5.24 -13.15 -13.56
CA ALA A 212 -5.51 -13.16 -12.13
C ALA A 212 -6.90 -12.55 -11.85
N GLY A 213 -7.73 -13.26 -11.09
CA GLY A 213 -9.08 -12.81 -10.76
C GLY A 213 -10.16 -13.12 -11.82
N ALA A 214 -9.85 -13.93 -12.84
CA ALA A 214 -10.81 -14.40 -13.84
C ALA A 214 -11.34 -15.80 -13.49
#